data_24c6316ac7a77220b9fc1484b507caeb
#
_entry.id   24c6316ac7a77220b9fc1484b507caeb
#
_cell.length_a   1.000
_cell.length_b   1.000
_cell.length_c   1.000
_cell.angle_alpha   90.00
_cell.angle_beta   90.00
_cell.angle_gamma   90.00
#
_symmetry.space_group_name_H-M   'P 1'
#
loop_
_entity.id
_entity.type
_entity.pdbx_description
1 polymer ?
#
loop_
_entity_poly.entity_id
_entity_poly.type
_entity_poly.pdbx_seq_one_letter_code
_entity_poly.pdbx_strand_id
1 'polypeptide(L)'
;QPIKLSKLLKQKIKDLYHLENKLIFAKEIIKEAGAFIKESLSKTITVEEKTAFDDLVTNIDKQTQDLLVARIKSAFPSDNIFAEENGLVHNIKDGNVWVLDPIDGTVNFIVQQDNFCVMIAYYEEGQGKFGLIYNVMADQLFYGGGQFDVYCNDKLLSPYKRRPLDRCLVGSNAAMYAKNYHGLKGLIDKTLGVRVYGGAGLSMSKVLSGQILAYFSVIYPWDYAAASIMGEKLGYQLETITGEPLDYSSRQAVMLVPKDRLEEIRDILSSEK
;
A
#
# COMPACT_ATOMS: atom_id res chain seq x y z
N GLN A 1 -28.57 22.15 -31.06
CA GLN A 1 -27.81 23.20 -30.33
C GLN A 1 -26.75 22.54 -29.48
N PRO A 2 -25.48 22.92 -29.57
CA PRO A 2 -24.45 22.34 -28.72
C PRO A 2 -24.71 22.74 -27.25
N ILE A 3 -24.75 21.75 -26.37
CA ILE A 3 -24.92 21.95 -24.92
C ILE A 3 -23.71 22.78 -24.42
N LYS A 4 -23.95 24.03 -24.01
CA LYS A 4 -22.93 24.86 -23.38
C LYS A 4 -22.64 24.26 -21.97
N LEU A 5 -21.60 23.43 -21.88
CA LEU A 5 -21.07 22.93 -20.61
C LEU A 5 -20.73 24.13 -19.68
N SER A 6 -21.21 24.12 -18.43
CA SER A 6 -20.87 25.11 -17.43
C SER A 6 -19.34 25.14 -17.19
N LYS A 7 -18.80 26.30 -16.74
CA LYS A 7 -17.36 26.39 -16.39
C LYS A 7 -16.95 25.32 -15.38
N LEU A 8 -17.81 25.03 -14.42
CA LEU A 8 -17.57 24.02 -13.37
C LEU A 8 -17.44 22.60 -13.97
N LEU A 9 -18.29 22.25 -14.93
CA LEU A 9 -18.26 20.94 -15.59
C LEU A 9 -17.01 20.78 -16.46
N LYS A 10 -16.61 21.86 -17.16
CA LYS A 10 -15.35 21.87 -17.93
C LYS A 10 -14.13 21.68 -17.04
N GLN A 11 -14.10 22.33 -15.86
CA GLN A 11 -13.02 22.17 -14.90
C GLN A 11 -12.97 20.72 -14.37
N LYS A 12 -14.10 20.17 -13.94
CA LYS A 12 -14.17 18.77 -13.47
C LYS A 12 -13.68 17.76 -14.51
N ILE A 13 -14.02 17.96 -15.77
CA ILE A 13 -13.55 17.12 -16.87
C ILE A 13 -12.03 17.23 -17.02
N LYS A 14 -11.47 18.44 -16.95
CA LYS A 14 -10.03 18.67 -17.04
C LYS A 14 -9.28 18.01 -15.89
N ASP A 15 -9.79 18.13 -14.66
CA ASP A 15 -9.20 17.52 -13.48
C ASP A 15 -9.25 15.99 -13.55
N LEU A 16 -10.35 15.43 -14.05
CA LEU A 16 -10.49 13.98 -14.28
C LEU A 16 -9.45 13.47 -15.28
N TYR A 17 -9.31 14.14 -16.44
CA TYR A 17 -8.27 13.78 -17.42
C TYR A 17 -6.86 13.87 -16.85
N HIS A 18 -6.60 14.87 -16.01
CA HIS A 18 -5.31 15.01 -15.36
C HIS A 18 -4.98 13.83 -14.45
N LEU A 19 -5.92 13.41 -13.59
CA LEU A 19 -5.75 12.26 -12.71
C LEU A 19 -5.67 10.94 -13.47
N GLU A 20 -6.48 10.76 -14.51
CA GLU A 20 -6.43 9.58 -15.36
C GLU A 20 -5.06 9.42 -16.03
N ASN A 21 -4.51 10.52 -16.58
CA ASN A 21 -3.17 10.51 -17.16
C ASN A 21 -2.09 10.17 -16.13
N LYS A 22 -2.20 10.68 -14.90
CA LYS A 22 -1.27 10.31 -13.81
C LYS A 22 -1.38 8.84 -13.42
N LEU A 23 -2.58 8.28 -13.38
CA LEU A 23 -2.77 6.85 -13.09
C LEU A 23 -2.19 5.97 -14.20
N ILE A 24 -2.41 6.33 -15.47
CA ILE A 24 -1.81 5.63 -16.62
C ILE A 24 -0.28 5.68 -16.53
N PHE A 25 0.28 6.84 -16.29
CA PHE A 25 1.72 7.04 -16.09
C PHE A 25 2.24 6.20 -14.91
N ALA A 26 1.54 6.17 -13.76
CA ALA A 26 1.92 5.37 -12.61
C ALA A 26 1.96 3.87 -12.93
N LYS A 27 0.99 3.36 -13.70
CA LYS A 27 0.98 1.96 -14.18
C LYS A 27 2.17 1.64 -15.07
N GLU A 28 2.60 2.59 -15.88
CA GLU A 28 3.75 2.44 -16.77
C GLU A 28 5.06 2.37 -15.97
N ILE A 29 5.31 3.35 -15.10
CA ILE A 29 6.56 3.42 -14.34
C ILE A 29 6.70 2.30 -13.30
N ILE A 30 5.61 1.82 -12.70
CA ILE A 30 5.68 0.71 -11.73
C ILE A 30 6.04 -0.61 -12.44
N LYS A 31 5.57 -0.82 -13.66
CA LYS A 31 5.97 -1.97 -14.50
C LYS A 31 7.42 -1.87 -14.95
N GLU A 32 7.89 -0.66 -15.30
CA GLU A 32 9.29 -0.38 -15.63
C GLU A 32 10.19 -0.69 -14.42
N ALA A 33 9.81 -0.25 -13.22
CA ALA A 33 10.51 -0.57 -11.98
C ALA A 33 10.58 -2.08 -11.74
N GLY A 34 9.47 -2.81 -11.90
CA GLY A 34 9.43 -4.26 -11.76
C GLY A 34 10.32 -4.98 -12.78
N ALA A 35 10.36 -4.51 -14.02
CA ALA A 35 11.25 -5.06 -15.05
C ALA A 35 12.73 -4.83 -14.67
N PHE A 36 13.08 -3.65 -14.20
CA PHE A 36 14.42 -3.34 -13.69
C PHE A 36 14.82 -4.25 -12.53
N ILE A 37 13.93 -4.47 -11.56
CA ILE A 37 14.18 -5.36 -10.41
C ILE A 37 14.42 -6.80 -10.90
N LYS A 38 13.56 -7.33 -11.79
CA LYS A 38 13.73 -8.68 -12.35
C LYS A 38 15.07 -8.85 -13.06
N GLU A 39 15.48 -7.89 -13.88
CA GLU A 39 16.78 -7.92 -14.55
C GLU A 39 17.93 -7.89 -13.52
N SER A 40 17.76 -7.16 -12.43
CA SER A 40 18.77 -7.02 -11.38
C SER A 40 18.99 -8.28 -10.54
N LEU A 41 18.01 -9.22 -10.49
CA LEU A 41 18.18 -10.49 -9.78
C LEU A 41 19.34 -11.34 -10.31
N SER A 42 19.77 -11.15 -11.55
CA SER A 42 20.93 -11.82 -12.14
C SER A 42 22.26 -11.13 -11.86
N LYS A 43 22.22 -9.96 -11.20
CA LYS A 43 23.41 -9.13 -10.92
C LYS A 43 23.82 -9.25 -9.45
N THR A 44 24.98 -8.69 -9.10
CA THR A 44 25.41 -8.64 -7.70
C THR A 44 24.52 -7.69 -6.91
N ILE A 45 23.86 -8.23 -5.88
CA ILE A 45 23.05 -7.49 -4.92
C ILE A 45 23.93 -7.21 -3.70
N THR A 46 24.09 -5.93 -3.35
CA THR A 46 24.75 -5.51 -2.11
C THR A 46 23.69 -5.21 -1.06
N VAL A 47 23.88 -5.72 0.15
CA VAL A 47 22.93 -5.61 1.27
C VAL A 47 23.58 -4.75 2.35
N GLU A 48 22.84 -3.77 2.87
CA GLU A 48 23.22 -2.92 3.99
C GLU A 48 22.17 -3.01 5.10
N GLU A 49 22.59 -2.94 6.35
CA GLU A 49 21.70 -2.79 7.52
C GLU A 49 21.36 -1.31 7.72
N LYS A 50 20.07 -0.98 7.90
CA LYS A 50 19.63 0.39 8.23
C LYS A 50 19.70 0.66 9.73
N THR A 51 18.85 0.03 10.51
CA THR A 51 18.73 0.27 11.96
C THR A 51 18.91 -0.99 12.80
N ALA A 52 18.69 -2.18 12.22
CA ALA A 52 18.79 -3.48 12.88
C ALA A 52 19.11 -4.58 11.86
N PHE A 53 19.50 -5.77 12.35
CA PHE A 53 19.88 -6.90 11.50
C PHE A 53 18.77 -7.39 10.53
N ASP A 54 17.52 -7.07 10.82
CA ASP A 54 16.32 -7.39 10.04
C ASP A 54 15.72 -6.19 9.30
N ASP A 55 16.35 -5.02 9.42
CA ASP A 55 16.01 -3.80 8.70
C ASP A 55 17.06 -3.55 7.61
N LEU A 56 16.80 -4.12 6.44
CA LEU A 56 17.77 -4.22 5.35
C LEU A 56 17.38 -3.33 4.17
N VAL A 57 18.40 -2.89 3.44
CA VAL A 57 18.27 -2.20 2.16
C VAL A 57 19.29 -2.77 1.19
N THR A 58 18.95 -2.78 -0.08
CA THR A 58 19.89 -3.16 -1.14
C THR A 58 20.17 -2.00 -2.09
N ASN A 59 21.24 -2.13 -2.89
CA ASN A 59 21.48 -1.22 -3.98
C ASN A 59 20.32 -1.19 -4.99
N ILE A 60 19.52 -2.27 -5.08
CA ILE A 60 18.38 -2.35 -5.99
C ILE A 60 17.19 -1.51 -5.46
N ASP A 61 16.94 -1.48 -4.14
CA ASP A 61 15.95 -0.58 -3.54
C ASP A 61 16.24 0.87 -3.91
N LYS A 62 17.48 1.32 -3.68
CA LYS A 62 17.93 2.69 -3.96
C LYS A 62 17.81 3.03 -5.45
N GLN A 63 18.29 2.15 -6.34
CA GLN A 63 18.24 2.35 -7.79
C GLN A 63 16.83 2.32 -8.35
N THR A 64 15.95 1.47 -7.79
CA THR A 64 14.52 1.42 -8.16
C THR A 64 13.84 2.73 -7.78
N GLN A 65 14.10 3.24 -6.58
CA GLN A 65 13.57 4.54 -6.17
C GLN A 65 14.08 5.66 -7.07
N ASP A 66 15.38 5.70 -7.39
CA ASP A 66 15.97 6.73 -8.27
C ASP A 66 15.32 6.72 -9.66
N LEU A 67 15.02 5.53 -10.20
CA LEU A 67 14.29 5.38 -11.46
C LEU A 67 12.88 5.99 -11.36
N LEU A 68 12.10 5.63 -10.33
CA LEU A 68 10.76 6.16 -10.12
C LEU A 68 10.76 7.68 -9.95
N VAL A 69 11.68 8.20 -9.12
CA VAL A 69 11.83 9.64 -8.86
C VAL A 69 12.18 10.40 -10.14
N ALA A 70 13.15 9.89 -10.92
CA ALA A 70 13.56 10.52 -12.17
C ALA A 70 12.40 10.60 -13.19
N ARG A 71 11.62 9.51 -13.33
CA ARG A 71 10.46 9.47 -14.22
C ARG A 71 9.36 10.45 -13.77
N ILE A 72 9.04 10.48 -12.48
CA ILE A 72 8.04 11.40 -11.90
C ILE A 72 8.48 12.85 -12.09
N LYS A 73 9.72 13.19 -11.74
CA LYS A 73 10.23 14.57 -11.87
C LYS A 73 10.33 15.05 -13.31
N SER A 74 10.58 14.14 -14.25
CA SER A 74 10.57 14.49 -15.68
C SER A 74 9.16 14.79 -16.18
N ALA A 75 8.16 14.01 -15.77
CA ALA A 75 6.78 14.16 -16.23
C ALA A 75 6.00 15.24 -15.43
N PHE A 76 6.27 15.35 -14.14
CA PHE A 76 5.57 16.23 -13.20
C PHE A 76 6.58 16.95 -12.30
N PRO A 77 7.35 17.93 -12.83
CA PRO A 77 8.46 18.55 -12.10
C PRO A 77 8.04 19.32 -10.85
N SER A 78 6.80 19.76 -10.77
CA SER A 78 6.25 20.48 -9.61
C SER A 78 5.71 19.57 -8.52
N ASP A 79 5.53 18.27 -8.79
CA ASP A 79 5.02 17.34 -7.78
C ASP A 79 6.09 16.98 -6.76
N ASN A 80 5.68 16.76 -5.52
CA ASN A 80 6.53 16.37 -4.42
C ASN A 80 6.63 14.85 -4.30
N ILE A 81 7.65 14.39 -3.59
CA ILE A 81 7.91 12.97 -3.39
C ILE A 81 8.16 12.70 -1.91
N PHE A 82 7.47 11.68 -1.39
CA PHE A 82 7.70 11.08 -0.09
C PHE A 82 8.03 9.60 -0.32
N ALA A 83 9.23 9.17 0.05
CA ALA A 83 9.72 7.84 -0.28
C ALA A 83 10.55 7.24 0.84
N GLU A 84 10.66 5.91 0.86
CA GLU A 84 11.35 5.16 1.89
C GLU A 84 12.84 5.47 1.94
N GLU A 85 13.48 5.48 0.76
CA GLU A 85 14.94 5.60 0.68
C GLU A 85 15.40 7.06 0.51
N ASN A 86 16.66 7.30 0.84
CA ASN A 86 17.35 8.58 0.63
C ASN A 86 16.74 9.80 1.35
N GLY A 87 15.90 9.59 2.39
CA GLY A 87 15.37 10.68 3.22
C GLY A 87 14.46 11.65 2.48
N LEU A 88 13.75 11.19 1.44
CA LEU A 88 12.77 12.01 0.73
C LEU A 88 11.47 12.12 1.54
N VAL A 89 11.43 13.08 2.45
CA VAL A 89 10.28 13.33 3.34
C VAL A 89 9.48 14.51 2.83
N HIS A 90 8.17 14.34 2.70
CA HIS A 90 7.23 15.41 2.38
C HIS A 90 5.88 15.17 3.05
N ASN A 91 5.21 16.24 3.48
CA ASN A 91 3.87 16.13 4.07
C ASN A 91 2.84 15.88 2.96
N ILE A 92 2.08 14.80 3.06
CA ILE A 92 1.04 14.46 2.06
C ILE A 92 -0.06 15.52 1.93
N LYS A 93 -0.21 16.42 2.92
CA LYS A 93 -1.19 17.51 2.90
C LYS A 93 -0.69 18.77 2.19
N ASP A 94 0.54 18.79 1.71
CA ASP A 94 1.16 19.95 1.07
C ASP A 94 1.35 19.68 -0.43
N GLY A 95 0.37 20.11 -1.21
CA GLY A 95 0.34 20.01 -2.66
C GLY A 95 0.13 18.60 -3.21
N ASN A 96 0.74 18.33 -4.33
CA ASN A 96 0.72 17.04 -5.01
C ASN A 96 1.88 16.18 -4.55
N VAL A 97 1.59 14.98 -4.04
CA VAL A 97 2.62 14.12 -3.42
C VAL A 97 2.52 12.68 -3.91
N TRP A 98 3.62 12.17 -4.43
CA TRP A 98 3.83 10.76 -4.73
C TRP A 98 4.48 10.08 -3.53
N VAL A 99 3.85 9.02 -3.02
CA VAL A 99 4.39 8.21 -1.92
C VAL A 99 4.89 6.90 -2.51
N LEU A 100 6.17 6.58 -2.27
CA LEU A 100 6.86 5.49 -2.93
C LEU A 100 7.48 4.52 -1.93
N ASP A 101 7.28 3.23 -2.17
CA ASP A 101 8.07 2.14 -1.61
C ASP A 101 8.69 1.36 -2.79
N PRO A 102 10.00 1.44 -3.00
CA PRO A 102 10.66 0.81 -4.14
C PRO A 102 10.65 -0.72 -4.07
N ILE A 103 10.80 -1.30 -2.87
CA ILE A 103 10.73 -2.75 -2.64
C ILE A 103 10.16 -3.01 -1.24
N ASP A 104 8.83 -3.12 -1.12
CA ASP A 104 8.20 -3.67 0.08
C ASP A 104 8.52 -5.15 0.21
N GLY A 105 9.00 -5.56 1.37
CA GLY A 105 9.43 -6.93 1.62
C GLY A 105 10.89 -7.19 1.20
N THR A 106 11.81 -6.27 1.50
CA THR A 106 13.24 -6.36 1.18
C THR A 106 13.88 -7.67 1.67
N VAL A 107 13.50 -8.17 2.85
CA VAL A 107 13.98 -9.47 3.36
C VAL A 107 13.54 -10.62 2.44
N ASN A 108 12.27 -10.63 1.98
CA ASN A 108 11.80 -11.61 1.01
C ASN A 108 12.56 -11.50 -0.32
N PHE A 109 12.79 -10.26 -0.78
CA PHE A 109 13.58 -10.01 -1.99
C PHE A 109 14.98 -10.61 -1.88
N ILE A 110 15.68 -10.36 -0.78
CA ILE A 110 17.07 -10.84 -0.56
C ILE A 110 17.12 -12.37 -0.46
N VAL A 111 16.23 -12.95 0.37
CA VAL A 111 16.32 -14.37 0.75
C VAL A 111 15.59 -15.29 -0.24
N GLN A 112 14.41 -14.88 -0.68
CA GLN A 112 13.53 -15.69 -1.52
C GLN A 112 13.59 -15.32 -2.99
N GLN A 113 13.98 -14.08 -3.33
CA GLN A 113 13.88 -13.49 -4.66
C GLN A 113 12.45 -13.53 -5.22
N ASP A 114 11.49 -13.50 -4.31
CA ASP A 114 10.05 -13.56 -4.54
C ASP A 114 9.30 -12.88 -3.41
N ASN A 115 7.98 -12.75 -3.51
CA ASN A 115 7.09 -12.24 -2.46
C ASN A 115 7.41 -10.81 -2.00
N PHE A 116 7.74 -9.95 -2.94
CA PHE A 116 7.97 -8.52 -2.73
C PHE A 116 7.17 -7.67 -3.70
N CYS A 117 6.91 -6.41 -3.34
CA CYS A 117 6.09 -5.50 -4.12
C CYS A 117 6.82 -4.17 -4.37
N VAL A 118 6.45 -3.48 -5.46
CA VAL A 118 6.65 -2.04 -5.61
C VAL A 118 5.34 -1.35 -5.28
N MET A 119 5.38 -0.24 -4.53
CA MET A 119 4.17 0.47 -4.14
C MET A 119 4.25 1.95 -4.50
N ILE A 120 3.15 2.47 -5.05
CA ILE A 120 2.98 3.89 -5.40
C ILE A 120 1.62 4.35 -4.89
N ALA A 121 1.58 5.51 -4.21
CA ALA A 121 0.34 6.21 -3.91
C ALA A 121 0.46 7.67 -4.36
N TYR A 122 -0.66 8.27 -4.72
CA TYR A 122 -0.72 9.67 -5.12
C TYR A 122 -1.77 10.44 -4.35
N TYR A 123 -1.37 11.57 -3.79
CA TYR A 123 -2.17 12.48 -3.00
C TYR A 123 -2.21 13.88 -3.61
N GLU A 124 -3.34 14.56 -3.45
CA GLU A 124 -3.47 16.01 -3.68
C GLU A 124 -4.07 16.64 -2.43
N GLU A 125 -3.35 17.59 -1.82
CA GLU A 125 -3.77 18.29 -0.61
C GLU A 125 -4.25 17.34 0.51
N GLY A 126 -3.54 16.24 0.72
CA GLY A 126 -3.86 15.21 1.71
C GLY A 126 -4.96 14.22 1.32
N GLN A 127 -5.56 14.37 0.14
CA GLN A 127 -6.57 13.45 -0.36
C GLN A 127 -5.94 12.39 -1.26
N GLY A 128 -6.06 11.13 -0.87
CA GLY A 128 -5.62 10.00 -1.70
C GLY A 128 -6.42 9.91 -2.99
N LYS A 129 -5.72 9.93 -4.12
CA LYS A 129 -6.33 9.90 -5.46
C LYS A 129 -6.31 8.53 -6.08
N PHE A 130 -5.21 7.80 -5.95
CA PHE A 130 -5.07 6.41 -6.35
C PHE A 130 -3.86 5.75 -5.67
N GLY A 131 -3.89 4.43 -5.63
CA GLY A 131 -2.79 3.60 -5.18
C GLY A 131 -2.49 2.47 -6.15
N LEU A 132 -1.25 2.01 -6.15
CA LEU A 132 -0.78 0.85 -6.90
C LEU A 132 0.09 -0.04 -6.00
N ILE A 133 -0.12 -1.35 -6.10
CA ILE A 133 0.73 -2.38 -5.49
C ILE A 133 1.06 -3.39 -6.59
N TYR A 134 2.33 -3.54 -6.90
CA TYR A 134 2.78 -4.48 -7.91
C TYR A 134 3.58 -5.63 -7.28
N ASN A 135 2.97 -6.81 -7.17
CA ASN A 135 3.66 -8.04 -6.84
C ASN A 135 4.47 -8.46 -8.08
N VAL A 136 5.76 -8.17 -8.05
CA VAL A 136 6.64 -8.18 -9.23
C VAL A 136 6.77 -9.58 -9.83
N MET A 137 7.05 -10.59 -9.00
CA MET A 137 7.33 -11.94 -9.49
C MET A 137 6.06 -12.65 -9.97
N ALA A 138 4.91 -12.39 -9.34
CA ALA A 138 3.62 -12.92 -9.75
C ALA A 138 2.97 -12.16 -10.91
N ASP A 139 3.55 -11.02 -11.33
CA ASP A 139 2.99 -10.11 -12.33
C ASP A 139 1.53 -9.70 -12.03
N GLN A 140 1.26 -9.35 -10.76
CA GLN A 140 -0.05 -8.91 -10.29
C GLN A 140 0.01 -7.44 -9.91
N LEU A 141 -0.65 -6.59 -10.70
CA LEU A 141 -0.77 -5.16 -10.46
C LEU A 141 -2.16 -4.84 -9.92
N PHE A 142 -2.21 -4.45 -8.64
CA PHE A 142 -3.38 -3.85 -8.00
C PHE A 142 -3.32 -2.35 -8.21
N TYR A 143 -4.42 -1.72 -8.67
CA TYR A 143 -4.44 -0.27 -8.90
C TYR A 143 -5.85 0.30 -8.84
N GLY A 144 -5.96 1.58 -8.48
CA GLY A 144 -7.21 2.33 -8.40
C GLY A 144 -7.41 3.01 -7.06
N GLY A 145 -8.67 3.16 -6.64
CA GLY A 145 -9.07 3.89 -5.44
C GLY A 145 -9.38 5.36 -5.71
N GLY A 146 -9.85 6.09 -4.70
CA GLY A 146 -10.36 7.43 -4.89
C GLY A 146 -11.58 7.43 -5.81
N GLN A 147 -11.48 8.12 -6.93
CA GLN A 147 -12.56 8.13 -7.94
C GLN A 147 -12.51 6.93 -8.90
N PHE A 148 -11.42 6.17 -8.92
CA PHE A 148 -11.24 5.01 -9.80
C PHE A 148 -11.73 3.73 -9.14
N ASP A 149 -12.26 2.82 -9.94
CA ASP A 149 -12.49 1.45 -9.50
C ASP A 149 -11.16 0.74 -9.25
N VAL A 150 -11.18 -0.29 -8.42
CA VAL A 150 -9.97 -1.03 -8.06
C VAL A 150 -9.89 -2.33 -8.85
N TYR A 151 -8.74 -2.54 -9.48
CA TYR A 151 -8.45 -3.70 -10.31
C TYR A 151 -7.24 -4.48 -9.80
N CYS A 152 -7.20 -5.75 -10.12
CA CYS A 152 -5.97 -6.54 -10.16
C CYS A 152 -5.76 -6.99 -11.61
N ASN A 153 -4.75 -6.47 -12.28
CA ASN A 153 -4.57 -6.56 -13.73
C ASN A 153 -5.86 -6.09 -14.45
N ASP A 154 -6.51 -6.96 -15.22
CA ASP A 154 -7.75 -6.63 -15.93
C ASP A 154 -9.03 -7.01 -15.14
N LYS A 155 -8.87 -7.56 -13.93
CA LYS A 155 -10.01 -8.02 -13.13
C LYS A 155 -10.44 -6.93 -12.15
N LEU A 156 -11.69 -6.47 -12.29
CA LEU A 156 -12.34 -5.60 -11.31
C LEU A 156 -12.45 -6.33 -9.95
N LEU A 157 -11.98 -5.71 -8.88
CA LEU A 157 -12.12 -6.24 -7.52
C LEU A 157 -13.50 -5.95 -6.96
N SER A 158 -14.07 -6.94 -6.29
CA SER A 158 -15.35 -6.79 -5.61
C SER A 158 -15.18 -6.06 -4.28
N PRO A 159 -16.14 -5.21 -3.87
CA PRO A 159 -16.20 -4.70 -2.51
C PRO A 159 -16.24 -5.81 -1.48
N TYR A 160 -15.77 -5.48 -0.28
CA TYR A 160 -15.81 -6.41 0.86
C TYR A 160 -17.19 -7.04 1.05
N LYS A 161 -17.19 -8.36 1.29
CA LYS A 161 -18.40 -9.13 1.62
C LYS A 161 -18.22 -9.76 2.98
N ARG A 162 -19.14 -9.44 3.91
CA ARG A 162 -19.12 -9.98 5.28
C ARG A 162 -19.27 -11.49 5.29
N ARG A 163 -18.41 -12.17 6.04
CA ARG A 163 -18.44 -13.61 6.33
C ARG A 163 -18.29 -13.82 7.84
N PRO A 164 -18.76 -14.92 8.44
CA PRO A 164 -18.46 -15.24 9.84
C PRO A 164 -16.94 -15.26 10.10
N LEU A 165 -16.49 -14.86 11.29
CA LEU A 165 -15.06 -14.84 11.64
C LEU A 165 -14.42 -16.21 11.51
N ASP A 166 -15.13 -17.28 11.92
CA ASP A 166 -14.68 -18.67 11.80
C ASP A 166 -14.58 -19.18 10.35
N ARG A 167 -14.80 -18.33 9.37
CA ARG A 167 -14.62 -18.55 7.94
C ARG A 167 -13.62 -17.57 7.31
N CYS A 168 -12.88 -16.85 8.14
CA CYS A 168 -11.91 -15.84 7.70
C CYS A 168 -10.49 -16.24 8.10
N LEU A 169 -9.52 -15.66 7.39
CA LEU A 169 -8.10 -15.65 7.73
C LEU A 169 -7.68 -14.23 8.07
N VAL A 170 -6.66 -14.07 8.90
CA VAL A 170 -6.09 -12.77 9.28
C VAL A 170 -4.61 -12.72 8.88
N GLY A 171 -4.17 -11.58 8.34
CA GLY A 171 -2.76 -11.31 8.11
C GLY A 171 -2.13 -10.56 9.27
N SER A 172 -0.90 -10.87 9.60
CA SER A 172 -0.15 -10.17 10.64
C SER A 172 1.34 -10.16 10.36
N ASN A 173 2.01 -9.17 10.92
CA ASN A 173 3.45 -9.21 11.14
C ASN A 173 3.78 -10.28 12.18
N ALA A 174 4.88 -11.00 11.98
CA ALA A 174 5.27 -12.14 12.83
C ALA A 174 5.47 -11.75 14.31
N ALA A 175 6.13 -10.61 14.56
CA ALA A 175 6.40 -10.15 15.92
C ALA A 175 5.13 -9.74 16.67
N MET A 176 4.17 -9.15 15.98
CA MET A 176 2.87 -8.78 16.59
C MET A 176 2.09 -10.02 17.01
N TYR A 177 2.07 -11.05 16.17
CA TYR A 177 1.44 -12.32 16.51
C TYR A 177 2.13 -13.01 17.69
N ALA A 178 3.47 -13.14 17.60
CA ALA A 178 4.26 -13.83 18.63
C ALA A 178 4.15 -13.18 20.04
N LYS A 179 4.06 -11.85 20.08
CA LYS A 179 3.95 -11.06 21.31
C LYS A 179 2.51 -10.80 21.75
N ASN A 180 1.52 -11.35 21.06
CA ASN A 180 0.08 -11.03 21.27
C ASN A 180 -0.17 -9.52 21.37
N TYR A 181 0.37 -8.75 20.41
CA TYR A 181 0.32 -7.30 20.43
C TYR A 181 -1.13 -6.79 20.44
N HIS A 182 -1.48 -6.02 21.49
CA HIS A 182 -2.84 -5.50 21.70
C HIS A 182 -3.97 -6.55 21.62
N GLY A 183 -3.72 -7.80 22.08
CA GLY A 183 -4.74 -8.84 22.09
C GLY A 183 -5.04 -9.46 20.72
N LEU A 184 -4.15 -9.30 19.74
CA LEU A 184 -4.31 -9.81 18.38
C LEU A 184 -4.60 -11.31 18.32
N LYS A 185 -4.03 -12.09 19.25
CA LYS A 185 -4.27 -13.53 19.36
C LYS A 185 -5.75 -13.84 19.56
N GLY A 186 -6.47 -13.06 20.39
CA GLY A 186 -7.89 -13.25 20.63
C GLY A 186 -8.76 -13.10 19.38
N LEU A 187 -8.38 -12.19 18.46
CA LEU A 187 -9.03 -12.12 17.16
C LEU A 187 -8.68 -13.34 16.28
N ILE A 188 -7.41 -13.73 16.25
CA ILE A 188 -6.95 -14.85 15.42
C ILE A 188 -7.60 -16.16 15.86
N ASP A 189 -7.74 -16.41 17.17
CA ASP A 189 -8.38 -17.61 17.73
C ASP A 189 -9.86 -17.76 17.35
N LYS A 190 -10.51 -16.67 16.93
CA LYS A 190 -11.90 -16.67 16.40
C LYS A 190 -11.97 -16.92 14.90
N THR A 191 -10.84 -17.11 14.23
CA THR A 191 -10.73 -17.27 12.77
C THR A 191 -10.14 -18.64 12.38
N LEU A 192 -9.98 -18.88 11.08
CA LEU A 192 -9.30 -20.09 10.56
C LEU A 192 -7.77 -20.04 10.71
N GLY A 193 -7.23 -18.92 11.18
CA GLY A 193 -5.81 -18.77 11.46
C GLY A 193 -5.16 -17.53 10.85
N VAL A 194 -3.87 -17.41 11.13
CA VAL A 194 -3.04 -16.27 10.72
C VAL A 194 -2.21 -16.60 9.48
N ARG A 195 -1.91 -15.55 8.70
CA ARG A 195 -0.95 -15.59 7.60
C ARG A 195 0.12 -14.52 7.82
N VAL A 196 1.37 -14.90 7.64
CA VAL A 196 2.55 -14.04 7.74
C VAL A 196 3.27 -14.10 6.40
N TYR A 197 3.12 -13.04 5.59
CA TYR A 197 3.69 -13.00 4.23
C TYR A 197 5.05 -12.30 4.15
N GLY A 198 5.44 -11.57 5.19
CA GLY A 198 6.74 -10.89 5.26
C GLY A 198 6.82 -9.55 4.52
N GLY A 199 5.72 -9.03 4.00
CA GLY A 199 5.62 -7.72 3.34
C GLY A 199 4.22 -7.14 3.49
N ALA A 200 4.14 -5.80 3.62
CA ALA A 200 2.87 -5.09 3.78
C ALA A 200 2.05 -5.09 2.48
N GLY A 201 2.69 -4.82 1.35
CA GLY A 201 2.04 -4.78 0.04
C GLY A 201 1.42 -6.11 -0.34
N LEU A 202 2.16 -7.21 -0.14
CA LEU A 202 1.64 -8.55 -0.39
C LEU A 202 0.47 -8.88 0.54
N SER A 203 0.59 -8.60 1.84
CA SER A 203 -0.46 -8.85 2.83
C SER A 203 -1.72 -8.01 2.54
N MET A 204 -1.57 -6.73 2.28
CA MET A 204 -2.68 -5.83 1.99
C MET A 204 -3.35 -6.17 0.65
N SER A 205 -2.61 -6.61 -0.36
CA SER A 205 -3.20 -7.08 -1.62
C SER A 205 -4.12 -8.30 -1.41
N LYS A 206 -3.81 -9.15 -0.42
CA LYS A 206 -4.69 -10.27 -0.02
C LYS A 206 -5.95 -9.79 0.69
N VAL A 207 -5.90 -8.69 1.44
CA VAL A 207 -7.09 -8.02 2.01
C VAL A 207 -7.95 -7.46 0.88
N LEU A 208 -7.36 -6.66 -0.03
CA LEU A 208 -8.07 -6.03 -1.15
C LEU A 208 -8.77 -7.06 -2.05
N SER A 209 -8.18 -8.22 -2.25
CA SER A 209 -8.78 -9.32 -3.03
C SER A 209 -9.74 -10.20 -2.24
N GLY A 210 -10.02 -9.90 -0.97
CA GLY A 210 -10.94 -10.64 -0.11
C GLY A 210 -10.45 -12.02 0.33
N GLN A 211 -9.15 -12.32 0.16
CA GLN A 211 -8.56 -13.60 0.56
C GLN A 211 -8.30 -13.69 2.06
N ILE A 212 -7.99 -12.57 2.71
CA ILE A 212 -7.91 -12.44 4.16
C ILE A 212 -8.79 -11.27 4.62
N LEU A 213 -9.27 -11.34 5.85
CA LEU A 213 -10.19 -10.38 6.44
C LEU A 213 -9.52 -9.02 6.70
N ALA A 214 -8.32 -9.04 7.26
CA ALA A 214 -7.64 -7.89 7.78
C ALA A 214 -6.12 -8.12 7.82
N TYR A 215 -5.35 -7.02 7.94
CA TYR A 215 -3.90 -7.06 8.14
C TYR A 215 -3.48 -6.12 9.26
N PHE A 216 -2.57 -6.59 10.10
CA PHE A 216 -2.04 -5.90 11.29
C PHE A 216 -0.53 -5.81 11.21
N SER A 217 0.04 -4.62 11.31
CA SER A 217 1.49 -4.43 11.29
C SER A 217 1.94 -3.12 11.94
N VAL A 218 3.23 -3.01 12.24
CA VAL A 218 3.89 -1.77 12.66
C VAL A 218 4.76 -1.29 11.50
N ILE A 219 4.25 -0.32 10.75
CA ILE A 219 4.78 0.07 9.44
C ILE A 219 4.77 1.58 9.21
N TYR A 220 5.44 2.00 8.15
CA TYR A 220 5.56 3.39 7.71
C TYR A 220 4.47 3.78 6.68
N PRO A 221 4.30 5.08 6.39
CA PRO A 221 3.29 5.55 5.43
C PRO A 221 3.43 4.96 4.02
N TRP A 222 4.65 4.78 3.51
CA TRP A 222 4.87 4.20 2.18
C TRP A 222 4.44 2.74 2.07
N ASP A 223 4.42 1.99 3.20
CA ASP A 223 3.96 0.60 3.26
C ASP A 223 2.42 0.49 3.18
N TYR A 224 1.66 1.52 3.55
CA TYR A 224 0.20 1.43 3.63
C TYR A 224 -0.58 2.43 2.74
N ALA A 225 0.05 3.49 2.26
CA ALA A 225 -0.66 4.56 1.56
C ALA A 225 -1.46 4.05 0.34
N ALA A 226 -0.85 3.22 -0.49
CA ALA A 226 -1.52 2.65 -1.67
C ALA A 226 -2.73 1.79 -1.30
N ALA A 227 -2.56 0.88 -0.35
CA ALA A 227 -3.63 0.00 0.12
C ALA A 227 -4.75 0.75 0.84
N SER A 228 -4.42 1.80 1.59
CA SER A 228 -5.39 2.65 2.26
C SER A 228 -6.37 3.29 1.25
N ILE A 229 -5.84 3.86 0.17
CA ILE A 229 -6.65 4.52 -0.87
C ILE A 229 -7.54 3.50 -1.60
N MET A 230 -6.96 2.37 -2.02
CA MET A 230 -7.72 1.31 -2.69
C MET A 230 -8.74 0.64 -1.76
N GLY A 231 -8.34 0.39 -0.52
CA GLY A 231 -9.17 -0.26 0.49
C GLY A 231 -10.41 0.54 0.82
N GLU A 232 -10.29 1.86 0.93
CA GLU A 232 -11.45 2.74 1.18
C GLU A 232 -12.54 2.56 0.11
N LYS A 233 -12.16 2.46 -1.15
CA LYS A 233 -13.08 2.22 -2.27
C LYS A 233 -13.78 0.86 -2.18
N LEU A 234 -13.11 -0.15 -1.59
CA LEU A 234 -13.61 -1.52 -1.46
C LEU A 234 -14.33 -1.80 -0.15
N GLY A 235 -14.50 -0.80 0.73
CA GLY A 235 -15.20 -0.95 2.01
C GLY A 235 -14.30 -1.35 3.18
N TYR A 236 -12.98 -1.18 3.03
CA TYR A 236 -12.01 -1.29 4.11
C TYR A 236 -11.60 0.10 4.62
N GLN A 237 -10.94 0.13 5.75
CA GLN A 237 -10.37 1.36 6.31
C GLN A 237 -9.07 1.04 7.03
N LEU A 238 -8.11 1.95 6.89
CA LEU A 238 -6.86 1.91 7.62
C LEU A 238 -7.00 2.74 8.89
N GLU A 239 -6.64 2.13 10.02
CA GLU A 239 -6.70 2.74 11.35
C GLU A 239 -5.44 2.39 12.12
N THR A 240 -5.07 3.21 13.12
CA THR A 240 -4.15 2.74 14.14
C THR A 240 -4.85 1.74 15.06
N ILE A 241 -4.11 0.75 15.56
CA ILE A 241 -4.66 -0.27 16.48
C ILE A 241 -5.11 0.39 17.78
N THR A 242 -4.40 1.43 18.24
CA THR A 242 -4.67 2.15 19.48
C THR A 242 -5.81 3.17 19.38
N GLY A 243 -6.28 3.49 18.16
CA GLY A 243 -7.31 4.50 17.91
C GLY A 243 -6.77 5.93 17.76
N GLU A 244 -5.46 6.12 17.83
CA GLU A 244 -4.83 7.41 17.58
C GLU A 244 -4.90 7.78 16.09
N PRO A 245 -4.90 9.05 15.72
CA PRO A 245 -4.88 9.45 14.31
C PRO A 245 -3.65 8.93 13.57
N LEU A 246 -3.83 8.57 12.30
CA LEU A 246 -2.71 8.34 11.39
C LEU A 246 -1.97 9.66 11.16
N ASP A 247 -0.66 9.67 11.37
CA ASP A 247 0.17 10.87 11.23
C ASP A 247 0.79 11.03 9.83
N TYR A 248 0.84 9.93 9.05
CA TYR A 248 1.47 9.88 7.72
C TYR A 248 2.93 10.36 7.70
N SER A 249 3.64 10.25 8.80
CA SER A 249 5.03 10.71 8.93
C SER A 249 5.94 9.74 9.65
N SER A 250 5.39 8.91 10.53
CA SER A 250 6.14 7.99 11.38
C SER A 250 5.67 6.54 11.25
N ARG A 251 6.42 5.65 11.87
CA ARG A 251 6.06 4.25 12.00
C ARG A 251 4.98 4.08 13.06
N GLN A 252 3.84 3.53 12.69
CA GLN A 252 2.70 3.31 13.58
C GLN A 252 2.19 1.88 13.51
N ALA A 253 1.60 1.42 14.62
CA ALA A 253 0.86 0.16 14.65
C ALA A 253 -0.51 0.37 13.99
N VAL A 254 -0.70 -0.23 12.82
CA VAL A 254 -1.90 -0.04 11.99
C VAL A 254 -2.62 -1.34 11.70
N MET A 255 -3.88 -1.22 11.36
CA MET A 255 -4.73 -2.30 10.87
C MET A 255 -5.51 -1.84 9.64
N LEU A 256 -5.51 -2.66 8.59
CA LEU A 256 -6.42 -2.54 7.45
C LEU A 256 -7.57 -3.52 7.66
N VAL A 257 -8.78 -3.02 7.92
CA VAL A 257 -9.93 -3.81 8.35
C VAL A 257 -11.20 -3.41 7.56
N PRO A 258 -12.20 -4.29 7.43
CA PRO A 258 -13.51 -3.88 6.91
C PRO A 258 -14.14 -2.79 7.78
N LYS A 259 -14.69 -1.75 7.15
CA LYS A 259 -15.36 -0.63 7.86
C LYS A 259 -16.49 -1.11 8.79
N ASP A 260 -17.28 -2.07 8.33
CA ASP A 260 -18.42 -2.61 9.08
C ASP A 260 -18.03 -3.53 10.24
N ARG A 261 -16.73 -3.84 10.40
CA ARG A 261 -16.20 -4.67 11.50
C ARG A 261 -15.25 -3.93 12.42
N LEU A 262 -15.04 -2.65 12.21
CA LEU A 262 -14.04 -1.90 12.97
C LEU A 262 -14.29 -1.99 14.48
N GLU A 263 -15.53 -1.73 14.93
CA GLU A 263 -15.89 -1.78 16.35
C GLU A 263 -15.84 -3.22 16.89
N GLU A 264 -16.35 -4.21 16.14
CA GLU A 264 -16.25 -5.64 16.50
C GLU A 264 -14.78 -6.05 16.74
N ILE A 265 -13.88 -5.66 15.84
CA ILE A 265 -12.45 -5.97 15.95
C ILE A 265 -11.83 -5.25 17.14
N ARG A 266 -12.11 -3.96 17.34
CA ARG A 266 -11.64 -3.20 18.50
C ARG A 266 -12.08 -3.78 19.83
N ASP A 267 -13.33 -4.21 19.94
CA ASP A 267 -13.88 -4.86 21.13
C ASP A 267 -13.13 -6.17 21.44
N ILE A 268 -12.87 -6.99 20.42
CA ILE A 268 -12.12 -8.23 20.58
C ILE A 268 -10.66 -7.93 21.05
N LEU A 269 -9.98 -6.99 20.38
CA LEU A 269 -8.61 -6.61 20.73
C LEU A 269 -8.50 -6.05 22.16
N SER A 270 -9.53 -5.35 22.65
CA SER A 270 -9.54 -4.76 23.99
C SER A 270 -9.92 -5.75 25.09
N SER A 271 -10.64 -6.83 24.78
CA SER A 271 -11.06 -7.85 25.75
C SER A 271 -9.94 -8.79 26.19
N GLU A 272 -8.82 -8.80 25.48
CA GLU A 272 -7.67 -9.72 25.71
C GLU A 272 -6.46 -9.00 26.37
N LYS A 273 -6.71 -7.83 27.00
CA LYS A 273 -5.66 -7.07 27.72
C LYS A 273 -5.41 -7.62 29.10
#